data_8d10d27d8bf0c8029479e8a6e3607c92
#
_entry.id   8d10d27d8bf0c8029479e8a6e3607c92
#
_cell.length_a   1.000
_cell.length_b   1.000
_cell.length_c   1.000
_cell.angle_alpha   90.00
_cell.angle_beta   90.00
_cell.angle_gamma   90.00
#
_symmetry.space_group_name_H-M   'P 1'
#
loop_
_entity.id
_entity.type
_entity.pdbx_description
1 polymer ?
#
loop_
_entity_poly.entity_id
_entity_poly.type
_entity_poly.pdbx_seq_one_letter_code
_entity_poly.pdbx_strand_id
1 'polypeptide(L)'
;MGTLAKSKPSIFSFHFKRIYRESIIVEHPAIKTRLRDSIYFPDNESFQNSFKKLFSLPIPIHFKNFFYEQYSRTLNSKNKMYKFKLTDSNICVKCKVISNTEHALFQCHFAKYFIHVLALFIDDIYDSQDFVTLKENFYLYNIYYDHFSIKEYTQLSLLILVGKERCLKISKDDCILRWSIPNYYAQSLLISNFTSQILLKSGIENSFISLFYDYMIHNKNKLMSICTNNIH
;
A
#
# COMPACT_ATOMS: atom_id res chain seq x y z
N MET A 1 45.02 2.26 10.02
CA MET A 1 44.22 3.07 9.08
C MET A 1 43.44 2.10 8.18
N GLY A 2 42.20 1.83 8.49
CA GLY A 2 41.35 0.92 7.73
C GLY A 2 40.57 1.72 6.69
N THR A 3 40.84 1.46 5.41
CA THR A 3 40.09 2.00 4.27
C THR A 3 38.71 1.35 4.22
N LEU A 4 37.68 2.11 4.56
CA LEU A 4 36.28 1.72 4.33
C LEU A 4 36.08 1.51 2.83
N ALA A 5 35.91 0.25 2.44
CA ALA A 5 35.53 -0.12 1.09
C ALA A 5 34.15 0.48 0.78
N LYS A 6 34.10 1.50 -0.08
CA LYS A 6 32.83 2.03 -0.62
C LYS A 6 32.15 0.90 -1.39
N SER A 7 31.06 0.38 -0.86
CA SER A 7 30.21 -0.58 -1.56
C SER A 7 29.77 0.03 -2.88
N LYS A 8 30.06 -0.65 -4.01
CA LYS A 8 29.58 -0.24 -5.33
C LYS A 8 28.05 -0.21 -5.29
N PRO A 9 27.40 0.87 -5.73
CA PRO A 9 25.94 0.90 -5.82
C PRO A 9 25.49 -0.25 -6.74
N SER A 10 24.48 -1.00 -6.30
CA SER A 10 23.96 -2.10 -7.09
C SER A 10 23.43 -1.59 -8.45
N ILE A 11 23.54 -2.41 -9.50
CA ILE A 11 23.02 -2.11 -10.84
C ILE A 11 21.55 -1.68 -10.77
N PHE A 12 20.79 -2.25 -9.82
CA PHE A 12 19.41 -1.87 -9.53
C PHE A 12 19.25 -0.42 -9.05
N SER A 13 20.16 0.09 -8.20
CA SER A 13 20.08 1.47 -7.73
C SER A 13 20.38 2.47 -8.84
N PHE A 14 21.23 2.10 -9.81
CA PHE A 14 21.56 2.93 -10.96
C PHE A 14 20.41 2.98 -11.98
N HIS A 15 19.79 1.84 -12.27
CA HIS A 15 18.61 1.75 -13.15
C HIS A 15 17.41 2.51 -12.57
N PHE A 16 17.21 2.39 -11.28
CA PHE A 16 16.10 3.07 -10.59
C PHE A 16 16.26 4.59 -10.59
N LYS A 17 17.47 5.10 -10.31
CA LYS A 17 17.75 6.55 -10.40
C LYS A 17 17.55 7.09 -11.83
N ARG A 18 17.86 6.29 -12.83
CA ARG A 18 17.66 6.65 -14.23
C ARG A 18 16.16 6.68 -14.57
N ILE A 19 15.43 5.62 -14.26
CA ILE A 19 13.99 5.54 -14.47
C ILE A 19 13.25 6.64 -13.69
N TYR A 20 13.66 6.92 -12.46
CA TYR A 20 13.11 7.99 -11.64
C TYR A 20 13.36 9.37 -12.28
N ARG A 21 14.57 9.65 -12.76
CA ARG A 21 14.88 10.89 -13.47
C ARG A 21 14.11 11.00 -14.79
N GLU A 22 14.05 9.94 -15.55
CA GLU A 22 13.34 9.90 -16.83
C GLU A 22 11.81 9.99 -16.64
N SER A 23 11.25 9.38 -15.58
CA SER A 23 9.82 9.46 -15.26
C SER A 23 9.40 10.83 -14.72
N ILE A 24 10.32 11.56 -14.07
CA ILE A 24 10.05 12.90 -13.52
C ILE A 24 10.35 13.99 -14.54
N ILE A 25 11.36 13.80 -15.39
CA ILE A 25 11.86 14.83 -16.30
C ILE A 25 11.23 14.71 -17.69
N VAL A 26 10.92 13.49 -18.12
CA VAL A 26 10.28 13.23 -19.41
C VAL A 26 8.90 12.65 -19.13
N GLU A 27 7.87 13.37 -19.56
CA GLU A 27 6.52 12.83 -19.68
C GLU A 27 6.55 11.55 -20.54
N HIS A 28 6.80 10.42 -19.91
CA HIS A 28 6.92 9.16 -20.65
C HIS A 28 5.56 8.86 -21.29
N PRO A 29 5.43 8.88 -22.64
CA PRO A 29 4.13 8.78 -23.31
C PRO A 29 3.33 7.55 -22.89
N ALA A 30 4.01 6.43 -22.61
CA ALA A 30 3.39 5.19 -22.16
C ALA A 30 2.87 5.24 -20.71
N ILE A 31 3.50 6.03 -19.83
CA ILE A 31 3.00 6.28 -18.48
C ILE A 31 1.83 7.25 -18.56
N LYS A 32 1.94 8.30 -19.32
CA LYS A 32 0.88 9.29 -19.54
C LYS A 32 -0.41 8.67 -20.11
N THR A 33 -0.33 7.81 -21.12
CA THR A 33 -1.49 7.08 -21.66
C THR A 33 -2.07 6.09 -20.66
N ARG A 34 -1.25 5.33 -19.96
CA ARG A 34 -1.72 4.35 -18.96
C ARG A 34 -2.33 5.00 -17.72
N LEU A 35 -1.85 6.18 -17.34
CA LEU A 35 -2.36 6.97 -16.22
C LEU A 35 -3.66 7.71 -16.63
N ARG A 36 -3.73 8.22 -17.85
CA ARG A 36 -4.87 8.93 -18.41
C ARG A 36 -6.14 8.07 -18.49
N ASP A 37 -5.98 6.78 -18.69
CA ASP A 37 -7.07 5.79 -18.76
C ASP A 37 -7.50 5.27 -17.38
N SER A 38 -6.87 5.70 -16.29
CA SER A 38 -7.32 5.34 -14.96
C SER A 38 -8.23 6.44 -14.43
N ILE A 39 -9.49 6.08 -14.18
CA ILE A 39 -10.56 6.93 -13.60
C ILE A 39 -10.17 7.52 -12.22
N TYR A 40 -9.02 7.16 -11.68
CA TYR A 40 -8.60 7.36 -10.30
C TYR A 40 -7.49 8.40 -10.12
N PHE A 41 -7.12 9.15 -11.15
CA PHE A 41 -6.15 10.21 -10.95
C PHE A 41 -6.86 11.55 -10.75
N PRO A 42 -6.71 12.16 -9.55
CA PRO A 42 -6.82 13.61 -9.46
C PRO A 42 -5.81 14.19 -10.45
N ASP A 43 -5.71 15.43 -10.62
CA ASP A 43 -4.81 16.06 -11.58
C ASP A 43 -3.35 15.50 -11.56
N ASN A 44 -2.63 15.73 -12.66
CA ASN A 44 -1.24 15.29 -12.83
C ASN A 44 -0.28 15.91 -11.81
N GLU A 45 -0.59 17.08 -11.29
CA GLU A 45 0.27 17.84 -10.37
C GLU A 45 0.26 17.21 -8.98
N SER A 46 -0.91 16.94 -8.43
CA SER A 46 -1.07 16.24 -7.13
C SER A 46 -0.38 14.89 -7.14
N PHE A 47 -0.49 14.14 -8.23
CA PHE A 47 0.22 12.88 -8.40
C PHE A 47 1.74 13.05 -8.40
N GLN A 48 2.28 13.98 -9.20
CA GLN A 48 3.72 14.19 -9.29
C GLN A 48 4.29 14.62 -7.94
N ASN A 49 3.59 15.49 -7.23
CA ASN A 49 4.01 15.97 -5.91
C ASN A 49 3.99 14.84 -4.88
N SER A 50 2.96 14.02 -4.85
CA SER A 50 2.86 12.84 -3.97
C SER A 50 3.93 11.82 -4.28
N PHE A 51 4.21 11.57 -5.57
CA PHE A 51 5.27 10.67 -5.99
C PHE A 51 6.65 11.17 -5.55
N LYS A 52 6.97 12.45 -5.81
CA LYS A 52 8.22 13.07 -5.35
C LYS A 52 8.35 12.99 -3.83
N LYS A 53 7.28 13.30 -3.11
CA LYS A 53 7.23 13.25 -1.65
C LYS A 53 7.51 11.85 -1.14
N LEU A 54 6.78 10.84 -1.64
CA LEU A 54 6.96 9.45 -1.23
C LEU A 54 8.40 8.97 -1.48
N PHE A 55 8.98 9.32 -2.63
CA PHE A 55 10.35 8.91 -2.95
C PHE A 55 11.41 9.62 -2.12
N SER A 56 11.11 10.79 -1.56
CA SER A 56 11.98 11.49 -0.61
C SER A 56 11.96 10.90 0.80
N LEU A 57 10.92 10.11 1.14
CA LEU A 57 10.81 9.53 2.48
C LEU A 57 11.91 8.49 2.76
N PRO A 58 12.35 8.33 4.00
CA PRO A 58 13.36 7.36 4.42
C PRO A 58 12.78 5.94 4.57
N ILE A 59 11.95 5.49 3.64
CA ILE A 59 11.37 4.15 3.62
C ILE A 59 12.19 3.21 2.73
N PRO A 60 12.18 1.88 2.98
CA PRO A 60 12.95 0.92 2.20
C PRO A 60 12.62 0.95 0.70
N ILE A 61 13.65 0.81 -0.12
CA ILE A 61 13.55 0.96 -1.58
C ILE A 61 12.57 -0.02 -2.23
N HIS A 62 12.39 -1.23 -1.68
CA HIS A 62 11.47 -2.21 -2.26
C HIS A 62 10.01 -1.75 -2.16
N PHE A 63 9.60 -1.00 -1.13
CA PHE A 63 8.26 -0.41 -1.06
C PHE A 63 8.08 0.75 -2.05
N LYS A 64 9.14 1.53 -2.30
CA LYS A 64 9.12 2.55 -3.36
C LYS A 64 8.97 1.88 -4.73
N ASN A 65 9.66 0.76 -4.96
CA ASN A 65 9.52 -0.03 -6.17
C ASN A 65 8.12 -0.62 -6.31
N PHE A 66 7.57 -1.17 -5.23
CA PHE A 66 6.19 -1.68 -5.22
C PHE A 66 5.18 -0.58 -5.61
N PHE A 67 5.35 0.61 -5.05
CA PHE A 67 4.53 1.76 -5.41
C PHE A 67 4.68 2.13 -6.89
N TYR A 68 5.91 2.18 -7.40
CA TYR A 68 6.16 2.41 -8.82
C TYR A 68 5.52 1.34 -9.71
N GLU A 69 5.65 0.06 -9.34
CA GLU A 69 5.04 -1.05 -10.06
C GLU A 69 3.51 -0.99 -10.05
N GLN A 70 2.90 -0.50 -8.97
CA GLN A 70 1.47 -0.26 -8.91
C GLN A 70 1.05 0.75 -9.98
N TYR A 71 1.74 1.87 -10.08
CA TYR A 71 1.42 2.94 -11.04
C TYR A 71 1.74 2.57 -12.48
N SER A 72 2.86 1.92 -12.71
CA SER A 72 3.23 1.41 -14.04
C SER A 72 2.40 0.21 -14.48
N ARG A 73 1.46 -0.26 -13.62
CA ARG A 73 0.64 -1.47 -13.84
C ARG A 73 1.49 -2.73 -14.09
N THR A 74 2.68 -2.77 -13.52
CA THR A 74 3.60 -3.91 -13.69
C THR A 74 3.51 -4.93 -12.57
N LEU A 75 2.75 -4.65 -11.51
CA LEU A 75 2.54 -5.61 -10.41
C LEU A 75 2.05 -6.98 -10.92
N ASN A 76 2.60 -8.02 -10.34
CA ASN A 76 2.22 -9.40 -10.65
C ASN A 76 0.95 -9.78 -9.88
N SER A 77 -0.24 -9.44 -10.42
CA SER A 77 -1.53 -9.94 -9.93
C SER A 77 -1.73 -11.40 -10.34
N LYS A 78 -2.70 -12.10 -9.70
CA LYS A 78 -3.04 -13.47 -10.04
C LYS A 78 -3.47 -13.61 -11.50
N ASN A 79 -4.25 -12.64 -12.01
CA ASN A 79 -4.65 -12.60 -13.41
C ASN A 79 -3.45 -12.47 -14.37
N LYS A 80 -2.44 -11.66 -14.00
CA LYS A 80 -1.23 -11.52 -14.81
C LYS A 80 -0.40 -12.81 -14.77
N MET A 81 -0.27 -13.43 -13.60
CA MET A 81 0.42 -14.71 -13.44
C MET A 81 -0.26 -15.82 -14.26
N TYR A 82 -1.60 -15.86 -14.28
CA TYR A 82 -2.36 -16.80 -15.11
C TYR A 82 -2.07 -16.62 -16.60
N LYS A 83 -2.02 -15.37 -17.09
CA LYS A 83 -1.67 -15.08 -18.49
C LYS A 83 -0.26 -15.58 -18.85
N PHE A 84 0.66 -15.62 -17.90
CA PHE A 84 2.01 -16.18 -18.07
C PHE A 84 2.11 -17.66 -17.72
N LYS A 85 0.99 -18.35 -17.49
CA LYS A 85 0.93 -19.78 -17.12
C LYS A 85 1.72 -20.11 -15.83
N LEU A 86 1.79 -19.18 -14.90
CA LEU A 86 2.45 -19.33 -13.59
C LEU A 86 1.47 -19.74 -12.48
N THR A 87 0.19 -19.84 -12.79
CA THR A 87 -0.89 -20.29 -11.90
C THR A 87 -2.03 -20.85 -12.73
N ASP A 88 -2.79 -21.79 -12.18
CA ASP A 88 -3.88 -22.49 -12.88
C ASP A 88 -5.19 -21.68 -12.91
N SER A 89 -5.29 -20.63 -12.12
CA SER A 89 -6.52 -19.81 -12.02
C SER A 89 -6.21 -18.35 -11.90
N ASN A 90 -7.04 -17.50 -12.53
CA ASN A 90 -7.01 -16.04 -12.36
C ASN A 90 -8.08 -15.53 -11.40
N ILE A 91 -8.86 -16.43 -10.77
CA ILE A 91 -10.00 -16.08 -9.93
C ILE A 91 -9.57 -15.93 -8.46
N CYS A 92 -10.02 -14.86 -7.80
CA CYS A 92 -9.92 -14.75 -6.35
C CYS A 92 -10.82 -15.79 -5.68
N VAL A 93 -10.25 -16.64 -4.84
CA VAL A 93 -10.95 -17.75 -4.20
C VAL A 93 -12.12 -17.26 -3.34
N LYS A 94 -11.96 -16.13 -2.65
CA LYS A 94 -12.99 -15.56 -1.77
C LYS A 94 -14.08 -14.81 -2.54
N CYS A 95 -13.67 -13.92 -3.43
CA CYS A 95 -14.60 -13.00 -4.10
C CYS A 95 -15.21 -13.57 -5.38
N LYS A 96 -14.68 -14.69 -5.89
CA LYS A 96 -15.13 -15.38 -7.11
C LYS A 96 -15.07 -14.53 -8.39
N VAL A 97 -14.23 -13.48 -8.38
CA VAL A 97 -14.02 -12.59 -9.53
C VAL A 97 -12.55 -12.63 -9.98
N ILE A 98 -12.29 -12.10 -11.16
CA ILE A 98 -10.91 -12.02 -11.69
C ILE A 98 -10.03 -11.18 -10.76
N SER A 99 -8.95 -11.78 -10.28
CA SER A 99 -7.99 -11.15 -9.37
C SER A 99 -6.94 -10.36 -10.15
N ASN A 100 -7.34 -9.21 -10.71
CA ASN A 100 -6.42 -8.23 -11.27
C ASN A 100 -5.79 -7.37 -10.14
N THR A 101 -4.93 -6.43 -10.48
CA THR A 101 -4.27 -5.55 -9.50
C THR A 101 -5.27 -4.69 -8.74
N GLU A 102 -6.25 -4.15 -9.41
CA GLU A 102 -7.30 -3.31 -8.83
C GLU A 102 -8.14 -4.10 -7.82
N HIS A 103 -8.61 -5.30 -8.22
CA HIS A 103 -9.31 -6.18 -7.29
C HIS A 103 -8.44 -6.49 -6.06
N ALA A 104 -7.20 -6.90 -6.26
CA ALA A 104 -6.32 -7.32 -5.18
C ALA A 104 -6.06 -6.21 -4.16
N LEU A 105 -5.90 -4.97 -4.60
CA LEU A 105 -5.52 -3.85 -3.74
C LEU A 105 -6.72 -3.09 -3.14
N PHE A 106 -7.91 -3.13 -3.79
CA PHE A 106 -9.02 -2.25 -3.41
C PHE A 106 -10.37 -2.96 -3.28
N GLN A 107 -10.65 -3.93 -4.13
CA GLN A 107 -11.98 -4.53 -4.23
C GLN A 107 -12.08 -5.85 -3.47
N CYS A 108 -10.95 -6.51 -3.20
CA CYS A 108 -10.91 -7.74 -2.45
C CYS A 108 -11.43 -7.54 -1.01
N HIS A 109 -12.16 -8.49 -0.48
CA HIS A 109 -12.73 -8.42 0.87
C HIS A 109 -11.67 -8.06 1.93
N PHE A 110 -10.48 -8.65 1.87
CA PHE A 110 -9.42 -8.28 2.81
C PHE A 110 -8.94 -6.84 2.61
N ALA A 111 -8.77 -6.40 1.36
CA ALA A 111 -8.36 -5.03 1.07
C ALA A 111 -9.40 -4.02 1.58
N LYS A 112 -10.69 -4.25 1.30
CA LYS A 112 -11.79 -3.44 1.83
C LYS A 112 -11.78 -3.39 3.36
N TYR A 113 -11.57 -4.54 4.01
CA TYR A 113 -11.47 -4.59 5.46
C TYR A 113 -10.32 -3.73 5.97
N PHE A 114 -9.12 -3.91 5.43
CA PHE A 114 -7.94 -3.16 5.86
C PHE A 114 -8.09 -1.65 5.64
N ILE A 115 -8.61 -1.24 4.48
CA ILE A 115 -8.91 0.17 4.17
C ILE A 115 -9.90 0.74 5.18
N HIS A 116 -10.95 -0.01 5.50
CA HIS A 116 -11.98 0.45 6.43
C HIS A 116 -11.43 0.60 7.86
N VAL A 117 -10.65 -0.37 8.33
CA VAL A 117 -9.97 -0.28 9.64
C VAL A 117 -9.06 0.94 9.71
N LEU A 118 -8.26 1.16 8.66
CA LEU A 118 -7.38 2.30 8.57
C LEU A 118 -8.16 3.63 8.54
N ALA A 119 -9.28 3.65 7.83
CA ALA A 119 -10.17 4.79 7.77
C ALA A 119 -10.74 5.15 9.15
N LEU A 120 -11.28 4.18 9.87
CA LEU A 120 -11.81 4.39 11.22
C LEU A 120 -10.75 4.88 12.20
N PHE A 121 -9.52 4.36 12.09
CA PHE A 121 -8.40 4.80 12.91
C PHE A 121 -8.04 6.27 12.64
N ILE A 122 -8.00 6.68 11.38
CA ILE A 122 -7.68 8.06 11.00
C ILE A 122 -8.80 9.00 11.48
N ASP A 123 -10.06 8.60 11.38
CA ASP A 123 -11.20 9.39 11.88
C ASP A 123 -11.13 9.59 13.39
N ASP A 124 -10.78 8.53 14.13
CA ASP A 124 -10.68 8.56 15.59
C ASP A 124 -9.58 9.52 16.08
N ILE A 125 -8.46 9.62 15.33
CA ILE A 125 -7.34 10.49 15.71
C ILE A 125 -7.56 11.96 15.31
N TYR A 126 -8.13 12.20 14.12
CA TYR A 126 -8.17 13.55 13.55
C TYR A 126 -9.54 14.23 13.64
N ASP A 127 -10.56 13.54 14.20
CA ASP A 127 -11.93 14.05 14.42
C ASP A 127 -12.49 14.86 13.22
N SER A 128 -12.21 14.41 12.00
CA SER A 128 -12.58 15.15 10.79
C SER A 128 -13.53 14.34 9.91
N GLN A 129 -14.77 14.84 9.76
CA GLN A 129 -15.78 14.27 8.86
C GLN A 129 -15.39 14.34 7.38
N ASP A 130 -14.43 15.19 7.02
CA ASP A 130 -13.95 15.38 5.65
C ASP A 130 -13.02 14.26 5.14
N PHE A 131 -12.59 13.38 6.03
CA PHE A 131 -11.63 12.32 5.71
C PHE A 131 -12.20 11.18 4.86
N VAL A 132 -13.52 11.02 4.68
CA VAL A 132 -14.09 9.88 3.95
C VAL A 132 -13.62 9.85 2.48
N THR A 133 -13.69 10.97 1.78
CA THR A 133 -13.22 11.08 0.39
C THR A 133 -11.69 11.14 0.30
N LEU A 134 -11.05 11.75 1.30
CA LEU A 134 -9.60 11.86 1.42
C LEU A 134 -8.92 10.50 1.64
N LYS A 135 -9.58 9.59 2.36
CA LYS A 135 -9.06 8.24 2.70
C LYS A 135 -8.81 7.38 1.47
N GLU A 136 -9.74 7.37 0.53
CA GLU A 136 -9.58 6.60 -0.70
C GLU A 136 -8.39 7.11 -1.50
N ASN A 137 -8.27 8.41 -1.66
CA ASN A 137 -7.17 9.03 -2.39
C ASN A 137 -5.82 8.78 -1.71
N PHE A 138 -5.76 8.87 -0.37
CA PHE A 138 -4.52 8.58 0.34
C PHE A 138 -4.13 7.11 0.22
N TYR A 139 -5.06 6.18 0.42
CA TYR A 139 -4.79 4.76 0.28
C TYR A 139 -4.43 4.38 -1.17
N LEU A 140 -5.17 4.93 -2.14
CA LEU A 140 -4.95 4.65 -3.56
C LEU A 140 -3.61 5.20 -4.03
N TYR A 141 -3.31 6.45 -3.69
CA TYR A 141 -2.26 7.23 -4.34
C TYR A 141 -1.16 7.70 -3.41
N ASN A 142 -1.27 7.46 -2.10
CA ASN A 142 -0.38 8.05 -1.10
C ASN A 142 -0.30 9.58 -1.25
N ILE A 143 -1.43 10.24 -1.54
CA ILE A 143 -1.48 11.69 -1.67
C ILE A 143 -1.16 12.31 -0.31
N TYR A 144 -0.22 13.25 -0.31
CA TYR A 144 0.14 13.99 0.89
C TYR A 144 -0.92 15.04 1.20
N TYR A 145 -1.34 15.06 2.45
CA TYR A 145 -2.18 16.12 3.00
C TYR A 145 -1.43 16.88 4.08
N ASP A 146 -1.58 18.18 4.10
CA ASP A 146 -0.87 19.09 5.00
C ASP A 146 -1.20 18.87 6.48
N HIS A 147 -2.26 18.10 6.78
CA HIS A 147 -2.64 17.74 8.15
C HIS A 147 -1.69 16.74 8.81
N PHE A 148 -0.89 16.00 8.04
CA PHE A 148 0.07 15.05 8.58
C PHE A 148 1.44 15.70 8.75
N SER A 149 2.04 15.54 9.93
CA SER A 149 3.47 15.77 10.05
C SER A 149 4.25 14.86 9.11
N ILE A 150 5.47 15.24 8.74
CA ILE A 150 6.31 14.41 7.87
C ILE A 150 6.60 13.03 8.50
N LYS A 151 6.62 12.94 9.82
CA LYS A 151 6.81 11.68 10.54
C LYS A 151 5.59 10.78 10.40
N GLU A 152 4.40 11.30 10.69
CA GLU A 152 3.13 10.56 10.54
C GLU A 152 2.91 10.13 9.10
N TYR A 153 3.15 11.02 8.14
CA TYR A 153 3.07 10.69 6.73
C TYR A 153 4.01 9.57 6.33
N THR A 154 5.25 9.56 6.85
CA THR A 154 6.22 8.49 6.60
C THR A 154 5.70 7.14 7.12
N GLN A 155 5.24 7.13 8.37
CA GLN A 155 4.75 5.92 9.04
C GLN A 155 3.48 5.39 8.36
N LEU A 156 2.52 6.27 8.08
CA LEU A 156 1.26 5.92 7.44
C LEU A 156 1.48 5.45 5.99
N SER A 157 2.36 6.10 5.24
CA SER A 157 2.72 5.67 3.88
C SER A 157 3.33 4.27 3.87
N LEU A 158 4.21 3.97 4.82
CA LEU A 158 4.79 2.64 4.95
C LEU A 158 3.74 1.61 5.34
N LEU A 159 2.86 1.91 6.31
CA LEU A 159 1.76 1.04 6.73
C LEU A 159 0.86 0.67 5.54
N ILE A 160 0.50 1.65 4.71
CA ILE A 160 -0.31 1.45 3.51
C ILE A 160 0.42 0.56 2.49
N LEU A 161 1.71 0.80 2.24
CA LEU A 161 2.47 0.02 1.27
C LEU A 161 2.64 -1.43 1.71
N VAL A 162 2.93 -1.66 3.00
CA VAL A 162 2.97 -3.00 3.60
C VAL A 162 1.60 -3.68 3.49
N GLY A 163 0.53 -2.94 3.79
CA GLY A 163 -0.85 -3.42 3.67
C GLY A 163 -1.19 -3.83 2.24
N LYS A 164 -0.89 -2.98 1.27
CA LYS A 164 -1.11 -3.28 -0.16
C LYS A 164 -0.31 -4.50 -0.64
N GLU A 165 0.96 -4.61 -0.25
CA GLU A 165 1.77 -5.79 -0.58
C GLU A 165 1.14 -7.06 0.01
N ARG A 166 0.61 -6.98 1.24
CA ARG A 166 -0.07 -8.08 1.89
C ARG A 166 -1.38 -8.44 1.20
N CYS A 167 -2.19 -7.45 0.81
CA CYS A 167 -3.40 -7.65 0.03
C CYS A 167 -3.09 -8.39 -1.29
N LEU A 168 -2.05 -7.98 -2.00
CA LEU A 168 -1.63 -8.63 -3.24
C LEU A 168 -1.18 -10.08 -2.99
N LYS A 169 -0.46 -10.37 -1.91
CA LYS A 169 -0.06 -11.73 -1.53
C LYS A 169 -1.27 -12.61 -1.19
N ILE A 170 -2.19 -12.09 -0.38
CA ILE A 170 -3.41 -12.82 0.02
C ILE A 170 -4.30 -13.09 -1.20
N SER A 171 -4.43 -12.15 -2.13
CA SER A 171 -5.26 -12.33 -3.33
C SER A 171 -4.79 -13.45 -4.26
N LYS A 172 -3.53 -13.87 -4.13
CA LYS A 172 -2.93 -14.99 -4.87
C LYS A 172 -3.05 -16.32 -4.13
N ASP A 173 -3.38 -16.28 -2.84
CA ASP A 173 -3.47 -17.47 -1.99
C ASP A 173 -4.79 -18.20 -2.25
N ASP A 174 -4.70 -19.49 -2.57
CA ASP A 174 -5.85 -20.36 -2.83
C ASP A 174 -6.41 -21.03 -1.55
N CYS A 175 -5.81 -20.76 -0.40
CA CYS A 175 -6.25 -21.33 0.88
C CYS A 175 -7.51 -20.61 1.43
N ILE A 176 -8.68 -21.25 1.26
CA ILE A 176 -9.98 -20.74 1.71
C ILE A 176 -10.01 -20.47 3.23
N LEU A 177 -9.30 -21.26 4.03
CA LEU A 177 -9.29 -21.12 5.49
C LEU A 177 -8.74 -19.78 5.98
N ARG A 178 -7.97 -19.05 5.15
CA ARG A 178 -7.42 -17.75 5.47
C ARG A 178 -8.43 -16.59 5.26
N TRP A 179 -9.60 -16.87 4.71
CA TRP A 179 -10.60 -15.88 4.34
C TRP A 179 -11.72 -15.76 5.38
N SER A 180 -11.35 -15.54 6.63
CA SER A 180 -12.29 -15.27 7.72
C SER A 180 -11.99 -13.92 8.38
N ILE A 181 -12.97 -13.32 9.03
CA ILE A 181 -12.82 -12.03 9.72
C ILE A 181 -11.76 -12.06 10.82
N PRO A 182 -11.72 -13.10 11.70
CA PRO A 182 -10.63 -13.21 12.66
C PRO A 182 -9.26 -13.22 12.00
N ASN A 183 -9.14 -13.85 10.82
CA ASN A 183 -7.91 -13.84 10.06
C ASN A 183 -7.60 -12.47 9.45
N TYR A 184 -8.59 -11.73 8.98
CA TYR A 184 -8.39 -10.36 8.48
C TYR A 184 -7.89 -9.45 9.58
N TYR A 185 -8.49 -9.52 10.77
CA TYR A 185 -8.03 -8.81 11.95
C TYR A 185 -6.58 -9.19 12.30
N ALA A 186 -6.27 -10.49 12.38
CA ALA A 186 -4.92 -10.98 12.65
C ALA A 186 -3.91 -10.52 11.59
N GLN A 187 -4.28 -10.52 10.30
CA GLN A 187 -3.42 -10.02 9.24
C GLN A 187 -3.17 -8.51 9.36
N SER A 188 -4.15 -7.73 9.78
CA SER A 188 -3.97 -6.29 9.99
C SER A 188 -3.05 -5.99 11.17
N LEU A 189 -3.13 -6.77 12.26
CA LEU A 189 -2.17 -6.70 13.36
C LEU A 189 -0.74 -7.07 12.91
N LEU A 190 -0.61 -8.10 12.08
CA LEU A 190 0.69 -8.49 11.51
C LEU A 190 1.27 -7.40 10.62
N ILE A 191 0.45 -6.70 9.82
CA ILE A 191 0.86 -5.55 9.01
C ILE A 191 1.41 -4.45 9.91
N SER A 192 0.69 -4.09 10.98
CA SER A 192 1.13 -3.07 11.94
C SER A 192 2.47 -3.44 12.59
N ASN A 193 2.58 -4.66 13.14
CA ASN A 193 3.80 -5.14 13.77
C ASN A 193 4.99 -5.16 12.79
N PHE A 194 4.79 -5.68 11.59
CA PHE A 194 5.83 -5.72 10.56
C PHE A 194 6.29 -4.31 10.15
N THR A 195 5.33 -3.37 10.00
CA THR A 195 5.64 -1.97 9.70
C THR A 195 6.48 -1.34 10.81
N SER A 196 6.10 -1.56 12.08
CA SER A 196 6.86 -1.09 13.24
C SER A 196 8.31 -1.62 13.23
N GLN A 197 8.50 -2.91 12.95
CA GLN A 197 9.83 -3.50 12.86
C GLN A 197 10.70 -2.88 11.75
N ILE A 198 10.09 -2.56 10.60
CA ILE A 198 10.80 -1.89 9.50
C ILE A 198 11.25 -0.49 9.91
N LEU A 199 10.36 0.28 10.55
CA LEU A 199 10.67 1.63 11.01
C LEU A 199 11.81 1.61 12.01
N LEU A 200 11.73 0.74 13.01
CA LEU A 200 12.78 0.60 14.04
C LEU A 200 14.13 0.23 13.41
N LYS A 201 14.16 -0.72 12.46
CA LYS A 201 15.39 -1.07 11.75
C LYS A 201 15.94 0.07 10.89
N SER A 202 15.09 1.00 10.48
CA SER A 202 15.47 2.19 9.72
C SER A 202 15.81 3.39 10.60
N GLY A 203 15.79 3.24 11.93
CA GLY A 203 16.01 4.32 12.89
C GLY A 203 14.90 5.37 12.90
N ILE A 204 13.70 5.01 12.45
CA ILE A 204 12.53 5.89 12.39
C ILE A 204 11.64 5.59 13.59
N GLU A 205 11.17 6.62 14.27
CA GLU A 205 10.17 6.52 15.32
C GLU A 205 8.89 5.84 14.79
N ASN A 206 8.25 5.03 15.61
CA ASN A 206 7.05 4.25 15.24
C ASN A 206 5.80 4.61 16.07
N SER A 207 5.78 5.79 16.69
CA SER A 207 4.71 6.25 17.60
C SER A 207 3.31 6.14 16.97
N PHE A 208 3.16 6.57 15.72
CA PHE A 208 1.89 6.51 14.99
C PHE A 208 1.44 5.06 14.71
N ILE A 209 2.38 4.17 14.40
CA ILE A 209 2.06 2.74 14.18
C ILE A 209 1.71 2.05 15.49
N SER A 210 2.34 2.45 16.60
CA SER A 210 1.97 1.96 17.93
C SER A 210 0.54 2.38 18.28
N LEU A 211 0.15 3.63 18.02
CA LEU A 211 -1.23 4.09 18.19
C LEU A 211 -2.21 3.27 17.34
N PHE A 212 -1.88 2.98 16.08
CA PHE A 212 -2.71 2.13 15.24
C PHE A 212 -2.86 0.70 15.80
N TYR A 213 -1.77 0.13 16.29
CA TYR A 213 -1.79 -1.19 16.93
C TYR A 213 -2.68 -1.20 18.18
N ASP A 214 -2.51 -0.21 19.05
CA ASP A 214 -3.29 -0.06 20.28
C ASP A 214 -4.78 0.18 19.95
N TYR A 215 -5.07 1.02 18.96
CA TYR A 215 -6.43 1.21 18.45
C TYR A 215 -7.07 -0.11 18.04
N MET A 216 -6.36 -0.94 17.30
CA MET A 216 -6.87 -2.24 16.89
C MET A 216 -7.16 -3.16 18.08
N ILE A 217 -6.28 -3.19 19.08
CA ILE A 217 -6.48 -4.02 20.28
C ILE A 217 -7.70 -3.56 21.07
N HIS A 218 -7.81 -2.25 21.35
CA HIS A 218 -8.94 -1.69 22.12
C HIS A 218 -10.29 -1.83 21.41
N ASN A 219 -10.31 -1.73 20.08
CA ASN A 219 -11.51 -1.80 19.26
C ASN A 219 -11.78 -3.18 18.66
N LYS A 220 -11.13 -4.24 19.13
CA LYS A 220 -11.21 -5.60 18.58
C LYS A 220 -12.63 -6.05 18.27
N ASN A 221 -13.55 -5.95 19.24
CA ASN A 221 -14.93 -6.41 19.10
C ASN A 221 -15.68 -5.63 18.02
N LYS A 222 -15.51 -4.29 17.99
CA LYS A 222 -16.07 -3.41 16.97
C LYS A 222 -15.54 -3.77 15.59
N LEU A 223 -14.24 -3.93 15.46
CA LEU A 223 -13.58 -4.24 14.17
C LEU A 223 -13.95 -5.64 13.66
N MET A 224 -14.16 -6.60 14.55
CA MET A 224 -14.62 -7.93 14.16
C MET A 224 -16.10 -7.98 13.75
N SER A 225 -16.94 -7.05 14.22
CA SER A 225 -18.35 -6.97 13.84
C SER A 225 -18.63 -6.24 12.53
N ILE A 226 -17.71 -5.39 12.06
CA ILE A 226 -17.85 -4.60 10.83
C ILE A 226 -18.10 -5.47 9.59
N CYS A 227 -17.51 -6.63 9.56
CA CYS A 227 -17.58 -7.50 8.38
C CYS A 227 -18.89 -8.26 8.22
N THR A 228 -19.75 -8.30 9.22
CA THR A 228 -21.03 -9.00 9.11
C THR A 228 -22.07 -8.18 8.33
N ASN A 229 -21.90 -6.84 8.26
CA ASN A 229 -22.94 -5.95 7.75
C ASN A 229 -22.63 -5.25 6.41
N ASN A 230 -21.36 -5.19 5.94
CA ASN A 230 -20.98 -4.27 4.86
C ASN A 230 -20.12 -4.88 3.73
N ILE A 231 -19.98 -6.21 3.64
CA ILE A 231 -19.15 -6.83 2.61
C ILE A 231 -20.01 -7.68 1.64
N HIS A 232 -21.21 -7.17 1.33
CA HIS A 232 -22.00 -7.71 0.22
C HIS A 232 -21.81 -6.92 -1.05
#